data_e31fe7b0eb297a53e3a350eeb354d04a
#
_entry.id   e31fe7b0eb297a53e3a350eeb354d04a
#
_cell.length_a   1.000
_cell.length_b   1.000
_cell.length_c   1.000
_cell.angle_alpha   90.00
_cell.angle_beta   90.00
_cell.angle_gamma   90.00
#
_symmetry.space_group_name_H-M   'P 1'
#
loop_
_entity.id
_entity.type
_entity.pdbx_description
1 polymer ?
#
loop_
_entity_poly.entity_id
_entity_poly.type
_entity_poly.pdbx_seq_one_letter_code
_entity_poly.pdbx_strand_id
1 'polypeptide(L)'
;MTQLCVMIEWSDVMDKVIEKNLKKLLKQEEKLMQQPGGTFMKPLTDKVEDKIPQELYSKLQQAFYMGFKTIFEKGNGIIEKTYDRDQLMLEHEVYDASFEKLNKKKSLKGINKLASKGNLKNMGITAVEGTGLGLLGVGLPDIPVFIGVVLKSVYEISLSYGYDYREENEQYFILKLIEAALAADELKTERNDEVDKLIGFFVDGTPIGYDIDLQMRNTADSFAADMVCIKFIQGLPIVGAIGGPANVLYCKKISDYAKVKYQKRYLLEKQKRVEQNEQIMQEKARQYMQNQ
;
A
#
# COMPACT_ATOMS: atom_id res chain seq x y z
N MET A 1 5.96 -33.12 28.41
CA MET A 1 4.98 -33.53 27.38
C MET A 1 3.81 -32.55 27.19
N THR A 2 3.21 -32.05 28.26
CA THR A 2 2.00 -31.16 28.17
C THR A 2 2.24 -29.84 27.43
N GLN A 3 3.41 -29.20 27.63
CA GLN A 3 3.71 -27.92 26.96
C GLN A 3 3.93 -28.08 25.44
N LEU A 4 4.54 -29.17 25.02
CA LEU A 4 4.80 -29.46 23.61
C LEU A 4 3.49 -29.73 22.85
N CYS A 5 2.58 -30.52 23.43
CA CYS A 5 1.27 -30.82 22.85
C CYS A 5 0.41 -29.53 22.69
N VAL A 6 0.40 -28.68 23.71
CA VAL A 6 -0.32 -27.40 23.67
C VAL A 6 0.23 -26.48 22.59
N MET A 7 1.55 -26.44 22.38
CA MET A 7 2.18 -25.59 21.36
C MET A 7 1.93 -26.11 19.94
N ILE A 8 1.90 -27.42 19.73
CA ILE A 8 1.55 -28.02 18.42
C ILE A 8 0.08 -27.72 18.07
N GLU A 9 -0.84 -27.88 19.01
CA GLU A 9 -2.25 -27.50 18.77
C GLU A 9 -2.43 -26.00 18.45
N TRP A 10 -1.62 -25.15 19.07
CA TRP A 10 -1.62 -23.71 18.80
C TRP A 10 -1.10 -23.38 17.40
N SER A 11 -0.05 -24.07 16.94
CA SER A 11 0.50 -23.93 15.60
C SER A 11 -0.51 -24.31 14.55
N ASP A 12 -1.12 -25.48 14.63
CA ASP A 12 -2.15 -25.98 13.71
C ASP A 12 -3.36 -25.03 13.59
N VAL A 13 -3.77 -24.41 14.72
CA VAL A 13 -4.87 -23.43 14.71
C VAL A 13 -4.45 -22.12 14.06
N MET A 14 -3.17 -21.71 14.25
CA MET A 14 -2.61 -20.52 13.63
C MET A 14 -2.62 -20.65 12.11
N ASP A 15 -2.10 -21.75 11.60
CA ASP A 15 -1.99 -22.02 10.16
C ASP A 15 -3.37 -22.03 9.48
N LYS A 16 -4.34 -22.69 10.08
CA LYS A 16 -5.72 -22.72 9.53
C LYS A 16 -6.35 -21.34 9.44
N VAL A 17 -6.09 -20.46 10.42
CA VAL A 17 -6.61 -19.07 10.39
C VAL A 17 -5.89 -18.25 9.33
N ILE A 18 -4.55 -18.34 9.24
CA ILE A 18 -3.75 -17.64 8.25
C ILE A 18 -4.14 -18.11 6.85
N GLU A 19 -4.13 -19.41 6.58
CA GLU A 19 -4.48 -20.01 5.29
C GLU A 19 -5.87 -19.58 4.81
N LYS A 20 -6.87 -19.64 5.70
CA LYS A 20 -8.24 -19.20 5.38
C LYS A 20 -8.30 -17.73 4.99
N ASN A 21 -7.54 -16.87 5.67
CA ASN A 21 -7.52 -15.44 5.38
C ASN A 21 -6.73 -15.15 4.11
N LEU A 22 -5.62 -15.84 3.86
CA LEU A 22 -4.88 -15.76 2.60
C LEU A 22 -5.76 -16.17 1.41
N LYS A 23 -6.46 -17.29 1.48
CA LYS A 23 -7.41 -17.71 0.42
C LYS A 23 -8.50 -16.67 0.15
N LYS A 24 -9.00 -16.02 1.21
CA LYS A 24 -9.98 -14.93 1.07
C LYS A 24 -9.36 -13.70 0.42
N LEU A 25 -8.12 -13.39 0.81
CA LEU A 25 -7.39 -12.24 0.32
C LEU A 25 -7.03 -12.38 -1.16
N LEU A 26 -6.60 -13.56 -1.61
CA LEU A 26 -6.35 -13.86 -3.02
C LEU A 26 -7.61 -13.64 -3.88
N LYS A 27 -8.80 -14.01 -3.38
CA LYS A 27 -10.05 -13.71 -4.08
C LYS A 27 -10.38 -12.21 -4.13
N GLN A 28 -9.96 -11.44 -3.13
CA GLN A 28 -10.12 -9.98 -3.14
C GLN A 28 -9.14 -9.34 -4.13
N GLU A 29 -7.90 -9.81 -4.13
CA GLU A 29 -6.87 -9.40 -5.08
C GLU A 29 -7.30 -9.68 -6.53
N GLU A 30 -7.78 -10.89 -6.82
CA GLU A 30 -8.33 -11.26 -8.13
C GLU A 30 -9.45 -10.30 -8.57
N LYS A 31 -10.38 -9.96 -7.67
CA LYS A 31 -11.44 -8.97 -7.96
C LYS A 31 -10.89 -7.57 -8.26
N LEU A 32 -9.85 -7.13 -7.56
CA LEU A 32 -9.19 -5.86 -7.85
C LEU A 32 -8.48 -5.90 -9.20
N MET A 33 -7.88 -7.04 -9.54
CA MET A 33 -7.21 -7.25 -10.82
C MET A 33 -8.19 -7.29 -12.00
N GLN A 34 -9.43 -7.74 -11.79
CA GLN A 34 -10.49 -7.76 -12.82
C GLN A 34 -11.16 -6.39 -13.03
N GLN A 35 -10.97 -5.43 -12.12
CA GLN A 35 -11.45 -4.07 -12.34
C GLN A 35 -10.64 -3.41 -13.47
N PRO A 36 -11.24 -2.57 -14.31
CA PRO A 36 -10.51 -1.89 -15.39
C PRO A 36 -9.24 -1.21 -14.88
N GLY A 37 -8.15 -1.38 -15.61
CA GLY A 37 -6.90 -0.64 -15.41
C GLY A 37 -7.14 0.84 -15.70
N GLY A 38 -6.32 1.73 -15.11
CA GLY A 38 -6.60 3.15 -15.15
C GLY A 38 -7.83 3.52 -14.31
N THR A 39 -8.07 4.80 -14.13
CA THR A 39 -9.15 5.26 -13.25
C THR A 39 -10.48 5.35 -13.99
N PHE A 40 -10.48 5.46 -15.32
CA PHE A 40 -11.70 5.62 -16.14
C PHE A 40 -11.56 5.11 -17.59
N MET A 41 -12.43 4.19 -17.98
CA MET A 41 -12.94 3.91 -19.33
C MET A 41 -11.95 3.54 -20.46
N LYS A 42 -11.64 2.27 -20.60
CA LYS A 42 -10.86 1.66 -21.69
C LYS A 42 -11.30 1.92 -23.15
N PRO A 43 -12.58 2.09 -23.53
CA PRO A 43 -12.93 2.24 -24.96
C PRO A 43 -12.46 3.54 -25.60
N LEU A 44 -11.92 4.47 -24.84
CA LEU A 44 -11.56 5.82 -25.30
C LEU A 44 -10.04 6.08 -25.27
N THR A 45 -9.25 5.30 -24.54
CA THR A 45 -7.79 5.49 -24.43
C THR A 45 -7.08 5.29 -25.77
N ASP A 46 -7.38 4.22 -26.49
CA ASP A 46 -6.75 3.90 -27.78
C ASP A 46 -6.94 4.96 -28.86
N LYS A 47 -8.02 5.79 -28.72
CA LYS A 47 -8.30 6.89 -29.65
C LYS A 47 -7.69 8.22 -29.24
N VAL A 48 -7.14 8.30 -28.06
CA VAL A 48 -6.73 9.54 -27.39
C VAL A 48 -5.21 9.65 -27.25
N GLU A 49 -4.49 8.53 -27.16
CA GLU A 49 -3.03 8.54 -26.95
C GLU A 49 -2.30 9.35 -28.03
N ASP A 50 -2.65 9.20 -29.28
CA ASP A 50 -2.05 9.96 -30.41
C ASP A 50 -2.37 11.47 -30.38
N LYS A 51 -3.32 11.91 -29.56
CA LYS A 51 -3.79 13.29 -29.50
C LYS A 51 -3.31 14.06 -28.28
N ILE A 52 -2.65 13.37 -27.34
CA ILE A 52 -2.14 13.98 -26.12
C ILE A 52 -0.89 14.80 -26.45
N PRO A 53 -0.87 16.11 -26.13
CA PRO A 53 0.33 16.92 -26.32
C PRO A 53 1.45 16.39 -25.40
N GLN A 54 2.55 15.98 -25.99
CA GLN A 54 3.74 15.47 -25.27
C GLN A 54 4.28 16.46 -24.23
N GLU A 55 4.21 17.76 -24.53
CA GLU A 55 4.61 18.80 -23.59
C GLU A 55 3.77 18.80 -22.30
N LEU A 56 2.48 18.53 -22.42
CA LEU A 56 1.57 18.47 -21.28
C LEU A 56 1.83 17.23 -20.43
N TYR A 57 2.02 16.07 -21.06
CA TYR A 57 2.36 14.84 -20.40
C TYR A 57 3.66 14.99 -19.59
N SER A 58 4.72 15.51 -20.21
CA SER A 58 6.00 15.76 -19.57
C SER A 58 5.92 16.73 -18.39
N LYS A 59 5.09 17.79 -18.50
CA LYS A 59 4.85 18.72 -17.40
C LYS A 59 4.16 18.05 -16.21
N LEU A 60 3.16 17.20 -16.46
CA LEU A 60 2.47 16.48 -15.41
C LEU A 60 3.42 15.46 -14.74
N GLN A 61 4.16 14.66 -15.53
CA GLN A 61 5.15 13.73 -15.04
C GLN A 61 6.16 14.42 -14.11
N GLN A 62 6.72 15.55 -14.55
CA GLN A 62 7.64 16.34 -13.74
C GLN A 62 6.96 16.89 -12.47
N ALA A 63 5.73 17.35 -12.54
CA ALA A 63 5.01 17.89 -11.39
C ALA A 63 4.70 16.80 -10.36
N PHE A 64 4.32 15.59 -10.78
CA PHE A 64 4.13 14.45 -9.89
C PHE A 64 5.45 14.01 -9.26
N TYR A 65 6.53 13.87 -10.05
CA TYR A 65 7.85 13.55 -9.52
C TYR A 65 8.32 14.55 -8.46
N MET A 66 8.23 15.86 -8.76
CA MET A 66 8.59 16.90 -7.80
C MET A 66 7.67 16.89 -6.57
N GLY A 67 6.41 16.54 -6.74
CA GLY A 67 5.46 16.36 -5.65
C GLY A 67 5.89 15.25 -4.70
N PHE A 68 6.20 14.06 -5.21
CA PHE A 68 6.72 12.95 -4.40
C PHE A 68 8.02 13.33 -3.70
N LYS A 69 8.99 13.87 -4.45
CA LYS A 69 10.27 14.28 -3.89
C LYS A 69 10.10 15.28 -2.77
N THR A 70 9.27 16.29 -2.95
CA THR A 70 9.01 17.30 -1.93
C THR A 70 8.38 16.70 -0.68
N ILE A 71 7.45 15.77 -0.82
CA ILE A 71 6.80 15.12 0.32
C ILE A 71 7.79 14.22 1.06
N PHE A 72 8.56 13.39 0.38
CA PHE A 72 9.55 12.50 1.02
C PHE A 72 10.67 13.29 1.70
N GLU A 73 11.14 14.40 1.11
CA GLU A 73 12.21 15.20 1.69
C GLU A 73 11.73 16.13 2.83
N LYS A 74 10.55 16.72 2.72
CA LYS A 74 10.12 17.83 3.58
C LYS A 74 8.69 17.72 4.10
N GLY A 75 7.85 16.92 3.46
CA GLY A 75 6.40 16.92 3.68
C GLY A 75 5.91 15.91 4.69
N ASN A 76 6.69 14.88 5.07
CA ASN A 76 6.26 13.86 6.02
C ASN A 76 5.81 14.49 7.35
N GLY A 77 6.55 15.46 7.87
CA GLY A 77 6.20 16.18 9.09
C GLY A 77 4.90 16.99 9.00
N ILE A 78 4.45 17.38 7.81
CA ILE A 78 3.14 18.04 7.60
C ILE A 78 2.03 17.01 7.60
N ILE A 79 2.23 15.90 6.88
CA ILE A 79 1.27 14.79 6.82
C ILE A 79 1.08 14.19 8.22
N GLU A 80 2.15 13.99 8.97
CA GLU A 80 2.16 13.42 10.33
C GLU A 80 1.35 14.23 11.33
N LYS A 81 1.23 15.55 11.17
CA LYS A 81 0.37 16.40 12.02
C LYS A 81 -1.12 16.13 11.83
N THR A 82 -1.53 15.42 10.80
CA THR A 82 -2.93 15.17 10.45
C THR A 82 -3.50 13.88 11.01
N TYR A 83 -2.66 13.04 11.64
CA TYR A 83 -3.05 11.80 12.33
C TYR A 83 -2.07 11.47 13.45
N ASP A 84 -2.49 10.64 14.39
CA ASP A 84 -1.64 10.19 15.49
C ASP A 84 -0.92 8.88 15.10
N ARG A 85 0.35 9.03 14.67
CA ARG A 85 1.22 7.93 14.26
C ARG A 85 1.45 6.95 15.40
N ASP A 86 1.78 7.47 16.58
CA ASP A 86 2.17 6.64 17.72
C ASP A 86 0.97 5.86 18.26
N GLN A 87 -0.22 6.46 18.22
CA GLN A 87 -1.46 5.75 18.53
C GLN A 87 -1.72 4.59 17.56
N LEU A 88 -1.51 4.79 16.25
CA LEU A 88 -1.72 3.73 15.26
C LEU A 88 -0.75 2.55 15.47
N MET A 89 0.52 2.85 15.74
CA MET A 89 1.53 1.84 16.05
C MET A 89 1.18 1.08 17.33
N LEU A 90 0.79 1.78 18.38
CA LEU A 90 0.38 1.16 19.65
C LEU A 90 -0.86 0.27 19.48
N GLU A 91 -1.89 0.75 18.74
CA GLU A 91 -3.08 -0.05 18.45
C GLU A 91 -2.71 -1.31 17.65
N HIS A 92 -1.77 -1.21 16.70
CA HIS A 92 -1.25 -2.37 15.98
C HIS A 92 -0.59 -3.36 16.93
N GLU A 93 0.35 -2.92 17.77
CA GLU A 93 1.07 -3.78 18.73
C GLU A 93 0.12 -4.55 19.65
N VAL A 94 -0.93 -3.90 20.13
CA VAL A 94 -1.97 -4.54 20.97
C VAL A 94 -2.70 -5.64 20.20
N TYR A 95 -3.11 -5.38 18.95
CA TYR A 95 -3.77 -6.38 18.13
C TYR A 95 -2.81 -7.50 17.70
N ASP A 96 -1.56 -7.18 17.41
CA ASP A 96 -0.54 -8.15 17.02
C ASP A 96 -0.22 -9.12 18.16
N ALA A 97 0.02 -8.60 19.36
CA ALA A 97 0.20 -9.41 20.56
C ALA A 97 -1.03 -10.28 20.88
N SER A 98 -2.24 -9.74 20.68
CA SER A 98 -3.47 -10.50 20.83
C SER A 98 -3.64 -11.56 19.73
N PHE A 99 -3.19 -11.30 18.51
CA PHE A 99 -3.19 -12.28 17.42
C PHE A 99 -2.32 -13.47 17.76
N GLU A 100 -1.16 -13.24 18.33
CA GLU A 100 -0.23 -14.31 18.71
C GLU A 100 -0.72 -15.11 19.94
N LYS A 101 -1.34 -14.45 20.92
CA LYS A 101 -1.57 -15.06 22.26
C LYS A 101 -3.02 -15.40 22.59
N LEU A 102 -4.01 -14.74 22.00
CA LEU A 102 -5.39 -14.80 22.48
C LEU A 102 -6.43 -15.15 21.40
N ASN A 103 -6.77 -14.23 20.53
CA ASN A 103 -7.88 -14.36 19.59
C ASN A 103 -7.54 -13.86 18.19
N LYS A 104 -6.98 -14.77 17.40
CA LYS A 104 -6.47 -14.52 16.05
C LYS A 104 -7.50 -13.86 15.13
N LYS A 105 -8.73 -14.35 15.13
CA LYS A 105 -9.80 -13.83 14.26
C LYS A 105 -10.23 -12.42 14.65
N LYS A 106 -10.36 -12.14 15.95
CA LYS A 106 -10.78 -10.84 16.47
C LYS A 106 -9.67 -9.80 16.26
N SER A 107 -8.42 -10.20 16.48
CA SER A 107 -7.24 -9.33 16.30
C SER A 107 -7.04 -8.94 14.84
N LEU A 108 -7.07 -9.90 13.92
CA LEU A 108 -6.97 -9.60 12.47
C LEU A 108 -8.12 -8.69 12.01
N LYS A 109 -9.35 -8.91 12.53
CA LYS A 109 -10.46 -8.00 12.25
C LYS A 109 -10.20 -6.58 12.80
N GLY A 110 -9.53 -6.47 13.96
CA GLY A 110 -9.11 -5.21 14.56
C GLY A 110 -8.12 -4.47 13.66
N ILE A 111 -7.02 -5.12 13.26
CA ILE A 111 -6.01 -4.58 12.35
C ILE A 111 -6.66 -4.11 11.03
N ASN A 112 -7.49 -4.93 10.41
CA ASN A 112 -8.20 -4.58 9.19
C ASN A 112 -9.15 -3.39 9.36
N LYS A 113 -9.75 -3.23 10.54
CA LYS A 113 -10.58 -2.08 10.88
C LYS A 113 -9.75 -0.80 11.03
N LEU A 114 -8.57 -0.89 11.64
CA LEU A 114 -7.62 0.24 11.73
C LEU A 114 -7.25 0.70 10.32
N ALA A 115 -6.74 -0.20 9.48
CA ALA A 115 -6.37 0.09 8.10
C ALA A 115 -7.52 0.66 7.24
N SER A 116 -8.77 0.53 7.68
CA SER A 116 -9.94 1.07 6.99
C SER A 116 -10.45 2.39 7.57
N LYS A 117 -10.10 2.72 8.83
CA LYS A 117 -10.58 3.94 9.50
C LYS A 117 -10.02 5.23 8.86
N GLY A 118 -8.73 5.22 8.52
CA GLY A 118 -8.05 6.36 7.91
C GLY A 118 -8.66 6.73 6.56
N ASN A 119 -8.96 5.74 5.72
CA ASN A 119 -9.51 5.95 4.39
C ASN A 119 -10.82 6.74 4.36
N LEU A 120 -11.76 6.46 5.27
CA LEU A 120 -13.06 7.14 5.30
C LEU A 120 -12.94 8.61 5.74
N LYS A 121 -12.04 8.90 6.70
CA LYS A 121 -11.76 10.28 7.13
C LYS A 121 -11.01 11.05 6.06
N ASN A 122 -10.03 10.43 5.40
CA ASN A 122 -9.20 11.08 4.39
C ASN A 122 -9.98 11.42 3.12
N MET A 123 -10.98 10.63 2.74
CA MET A 123 -11.89 10.96 1.65
C MET A 123 -12.75 12.21 1.94
N GLY A 124 -13.01 12.52 3.21
CA GLY A 124 -13.73 13.74 3.63
C GLY A 124 -12.85 14.99 3.72
N ILE A 125 -11.54 14.84 3.93
CA ILE A 125 -10.59 15.95 4.15
C ILE A 125 -10.13 16.57 2.82
N THR A 126 -10.22 15.87 1.71
CA THR A 126 -9.84 16.38 0.37
C THR A 126 -10.55 17.65 -0.07
N ALA A 127 -11.56 18.08 0.64
CA ALA A 127 -12.35 19.26 0.31
C ALA A 127 -11.94 20.54 1.06
N VAL A 128 -11.19 20.48 2.17
CA VAL A 128 -11.13 21.61 3.11
C VAL A 128 -9.72 22.18 3.38
N GLU A 129 -8.63 21.44 3.21
CA GLU A 129 -7.32 21.90 3.70
C GLU A 129 -6.25 22.15 2.63
N GLY A 130 -6.62 22.78 1.53
CA GLY A 130 -5.70 23.21 0.46
C GLY A 130 -4.71 24.33 0.84
N THR A 131 -4.50 24.66 2.12
CA THR A 131 -3.78 25.88 2.52
C THR A 131 -2.32 25.67 2.96
N GLY A 132 -1.85 24.46 3.23
CA GLY A 132 -0.49 24.25 3.77
C GLY A 132 0.58 23.92 2.74
N LEU A 133 0.26 23.16 1.71
CA LEU A 133 1.21 22.65 0.72
C LEU A 133 1.35 23.51 -0.54
N GLY A 134 0.43 24.42 -0.80
CA GLY A 134 0.46 25.37 -1.93
C GLY A 134 1.63 26.35 -1.90
N LEU A 135 2.37 26.44 -0.79
CA LEU A 135 3.53 27.32 -0.62
C LEU A 135 4.85 26.72 -1.13
N LEU A 136 4.86 25.49 -1.66
CA LEU A 136 6.09 24.80 -2.04
C LEU A 136 6.58 25.07 -3.47
N GLY A 137 5.95 26.02 -4.19
CA GLY A 137 6.50 26.58 -5.44
C GLY A 137 6.49 25.63 -6.65
N VAL A 138 5.70 24.56 -6.63
CA VAL A 138 5.47 23.70 -7.78
C VAL A 138 4.38 24.32 -8.66
N GLY A 139 4.62 24.45 -9.95
CA GLY A 139 3.78 25.20 -10.88
C GLY A 139 2.34 24.70 -11.10
N LEU A 140 1.96 23.60 -10.41
CA LEU A 140 0.61 23.05 -10.30
C LEU A 140 0.31 22.83 -8.81
N PRO A 141 -0.24 23.80 -8.09
CA PRO A 141 -0.32 23.82 -6.63
C PRO A 141 -1.09 22.64 -6.02
N ASP A 142 -2.01 22.06 -6.76
CA ASP A 142 -2.87 20.98 -6.27
C ASP A 142 -2.19 19.59 -6.26
N ILE A 143 -1.11 19.38 -7.06
CA ILE A 143 -0.44 18.06 -7.15
C ILE A 143 0.25 17.66 -5.85
N PRO A 144 1.06 18.49 -5.19
CA PRO A 144 1.65 18.13 -3.90
C PRO A 144 0.61 17.85 -2.82
N VAL A 145 -0.48 18.60 -2.78
CA VAL A 145 -1.60 18.36 -1.85
C VAL A 145 -2.23 17.00 -2.12
N PHE A 146 -2.52 16.71 -3.38
CA PHE A 146 -3.09 15.43 -3.79
C PHE A 146 -2.18 14.25 -3.44
N ILE A 147 -0.87 14.33 -3.75
CA ILE A 147 0.11 13.30 -3.36
C ILE A 147 0.15 13.15 -1.85
N GLY A 148 0.12 14.25 -1.10
CA GLY A 148 0.08 14.22 0.36
C GLY A 148 -1.11 13.44 0.90
N VAL A 149 -2.30 13.59 0.32
CA VAL A 149 -3.49 12.83 0.72
C VAL A 149 -3.38 11.35 0.35
N VAL A 150 -2.86 11.03 -0.84
CA VAL A 150 -2.62 9.64 -1.27
C VAL A 150 -1.62 8.97 -0.32
N LEU A 151 -0.47 9.61 -0.09
CA LEU A 151 0.58 9.06 0.79
C LEU A 151 0.07 8.92 2.23
N LYS A 152 -0.66 9.91 2.78
CA LYS A 152 -1.29 9.78 4.10
C LYS A 152 -2.13 8.52 4.21
N SER A 153 -2.98 8.28 3.20
CA SER A 153 -3.86 7.10 3.21
C SER A 153 -3.07 5.78 3.22
N VAL A 154 -1.96 5.72 2.48
CA VAL A 154 -1.10 4.53 2.45
C VAL A 154 -0.26 4.42 3.73
N TYR A 155 0.22 5.53 4.29
CA TYR A 155 0.96 5.56 5.56
C TYR A 155 0.11 5.04 6.74
N GLU A 156 -1.14 5.47 6.85
CA GLU A 156 -2.06 4.96 7.87
C GLU A 156 -2.32 3.45 7.72
N ILE A 157 -2.36 2.95 6.48
CA ILE A 157 -2.49 1.51 6.20
C ILE A 157 -1.21 0.78 6.62
N SER A 158 -0.03 1.26 6.21
CA SER A 158 1.25 0.64 6.54
C SER A 158 1.44 0.52 8.06
N LEU A 159 1.21 1.60 8.80
CA LEU A 159 1.27 1.62 10.27
C LEU A 159 0.25 0.68 10.92
N SER A 160 -0.95 0.56 10.34
CA SER A 160 -1.97 -0.36 10.85
C SER A 160 -1.56 -1.83 10.77
N TYR A 161 -0.63 -2.15 9.87
CA TYR A 161 -0.01 -3.47 9.75
C TYR A 161 1.37 -3.55 10.39
N GLY A 162 1.85 -2.48 11.04
CA GLY A 162 3.11 -2.45 11.79
C GLY A 162 4.35 -2.11 10.98
N TYR A 163 4.18 -1.52 9.78
CA TYR A 163 5.30 -1.12 8.92
C TYR A 163 5.52 0.39 8.98
N ASP A 164 6.75 0.81 9.27
CA ASP A 164 7.11 2.22 9.36
C ASP A 164 7.46 2.79 7.98
N TYR A 165 6.58 3.61 7.44
CA TYR A 165 6.78 4.29 6.15
C TYR A 165 7.99 5.23 6.10
N ARG A 166 8.66 5.49 7.21
CA ARG A 166 9.90 6.29 7.27
C ARG A 166 11.11 5.50 6.79
N GLU A 167 11.04 4.18 6.83
CA GLU A 167 12.08 3.32 6.31
C GLU A 167 12.14 3.41 4.79
N GLU A 168 13.33 3.51 4.23
CA GLU A 168 13.54 3.68 2.79
C GLU A 168 12.98 2.50 1.98
N ASN A 169 13.13 1.27 2.49
CA ASN A 169 12.52 0.07 1.92
C ASN A 169 10.99 0.19 1.82
N GLU A 170 10.39 0.77 2.86
CA GLU A 170 8.95 0.92 2.93
C GLU A 170 8.47 2.04 2.00
N GLN A 171 9.24 3.12 1.87
CA GLN A 171 8.98 4.17 0.88
C GLN A 171 9.00 3.61 -0.54
N TYR A 172 9.99 2.78 -0.85
CA TYR A 172 10.08 2.09 -2.14
C TYR A 172 8.87 1.18 -2.36
N PHE A 173 8.48 0.39 -1.36
CA PHE A 173 7.31 -0.47 -1.43
C PHE A 173 6.02 0.32 -1.65
N ILE A 174 5.83 1.44 -0.95
CA ILE A 174 4.67 2.33 -1.13
C ILE A 174 4.59 2.87 -2.55
N LEU A 175 5.71 3.29 -3.13
CA LEU A 175 5.75 3.76 -4.52
C LEU A 175 5.37 2.63 -5.50
N LYS A 176 5.86 1.42 -5.28
CA LYS A 176 5.50 0.23 -6.06
C LYS A 176 4.01 -0.11 -5.94
N LEU A 177 3.44 0.01 -4.76
CA LEU A 177 1.99 -0.18 -4.56
C LEU A 177 1.16 0.83 -5.35
N ILE A 178 1.57 2.09 -5.34
CA ILE A 178 0.88 3.16 -6.07
C ILE A 178 0.97 2.92 -7.59
N GLU A 179 2.18 2.64 -8.10
CA GLU A 179 2.42 2.31 -9.51
C GLU A 179 1.52 1.15 -9.97
N ALA A 180 1.54 0.04 -9.23
CA ALA A 180 0.75 -1.15 -9.57
C ALA A 180 -0.77 -0.90 -9.49
N ALA A 181 -1.23 -0.11 -8.50
CA ALA A 181 -2.63 0.26 -8.39
C ALA A 181 -3.12 1.09 -9.59
N LEU A 182 -2.26 1.89 -10.19
CA LEU A 182 -2.59 2.77 -11.33
C LEU A 182 -2.28 2.14 -12.69
N ALA A 183 -1.64 0.98 -12.73
CA ALA A 183 -1.23 0.32 -13.95
C ALA A 183 -2.40 0.13 -14.93
N ALA A 184 -2.13 0.38 -16.21
CA ALA A 184 -3.02 0.04 -17.31
C ALA A 184 -3.24 -1.48 -17.37
N ASP A 185 -4.33 -1.93 -18.01
CA ASP A 185 -4.68 -3.35 -18.02
C ASP A 185 -3.56 -4.25 -18.56
N GLU A 186 -2.83 -3.77 -19.57
CA GLU A 186 -1.72 -4.50 -20.21
C GLU A 186 -0.56 -4.77 -19.24
N LEU A 187 -0.28 -3.83 -18.33
CA LEU A 187 0.83 -3.90 -17.38
C LEU A 187 0.42 -4.38 -15.99
N LYS A 188 -0.88 -4.50 -15.75
CA LYS A 188 -1.44 -4.71 -14.42
C LYS A 188 -0.96 -6.01 -13.78
N THR A 189 -0.93 -7.09 -14.53
CA THR A 189 -0.44 -8.39 -14.05
C THR A 189 1.05 -8.31 -13.72
N GLU A 190 1.87 -7.75 -14.62
CA GLU A 190 3.30 -7.60 -14.43
C GLU A 190 3.61 -6.78 -13.16
N ARG A 191 2.97 -5.62 -13.00
CA ARG A 191 3.17 -4.76 -11.82
C ARG A 191 2.69 -5.40 -10.53
N ASN A 192 1.60 -6.18 -10.58
CA ASN A 192 1.12 -6.95 -9.45
C ASN A 192 2.12 -8.04 -9.03
N ASP A 193 2.71 -8.74 -9.99
CA ASP A 193 3.72 -9.78 -9.75
C ASP A 193 5.03 -9.20 -9.20
N GLU A 194 5.43 -7.99 -9.65
CA GLU A 194 6.57 -7.27 -9.07
C GLU A 194 6.35 -6.96 -7.59
N VAL A 195 5.15 -6.49 -7.22
CA VAL A 195 4.79 -6.24 -5.82
C VAL A 195 4.80 -7.54 -5.02
N ASP A 196 4.30 -8.64 -5.56
CA ASP A 196 4.30 -9.93 -4.87
C ASP A 196 5.71 -10.50 -4.67
N LYS A 197 6.60 -10.35 -5.66
CA LYS A 197 8.03 -10.68 -5.49
C LYS A 197 8.67 -9.86 -4.38
N LEU A 198 8.36 -8.56 -4.33
CA LEU A 198 8.88 -7.67 -3.30
C LEU A 198 8.40 -8.08 -1.90
N ILE A 199 7.12 -8.46 -1.77
CA ILE A 199 6.59 -9.04 -0.54
C ILE A 199 7.38 -10.31 -0.15
N GLY A 200 7.66 -11.19 -1.11
CA GLY A 200 8.47 -12.38 -0.87
C GLY A 200 9.86 -12.04 -0.31
N PHE A 201 10.54 -11.05 -0.88
CA PHE A 201 11.85 -10.61 -0.39
C PHE A 201 11.77 -10.07 1.05
N PHE A 202 10.76 -9.28 1.39
CA PHE A 202 10.56 -8.81 2.76
C PHE A 202 10.30 -9.97 3.72
N VAL A 203 9.42 -10.89 3.36
CA VAL A 203 9.12 -12.08 4.17
C VAL A 203 10.37 -12.92 4.38
N ASP A 204 11.22 -13.05 3.35
CA ASP A 204 12.44 -13.85 3.43
C ASP A 204 13.61 -13.13 4.09
N GLY A 205 13.50 -11.83 4.31
CA GLY A 205 14.61 -11.01 4.79
C GLY A 205 15.71 -10.85 3.75
N THR A 206 15.38 -11.01 2.47
CA THR A 206 16.32 -10.87 1.36
C THR A 206 16.61 -9.39 1.13
N PRO A 207 17.89 -8.96 1.08
CA PRO A 207 18.23 -7.59 0.75
C PRO A 207 17.71 -7.20 -0.65
N ILE A 208 17.13 -6.03 -0.76
CA ILE A 208 16.57 -5.49 -2.00
C ILE A 208 17.49 -4.37 -2.48
N GLY A 209 17.97 -4.49 -3.71
CA GLY A 209 18.59 -3.37 -4.40
C GLY A 209 17.51 -2.54 -5.09
N TYR A 210 17.41 -1.25 -4.77
CA TYR A 210 16.43 -0.35 -5.36
C TYR A 210 17.02 1.05 -5.61
N ASP A 211 16.43 1.74 -6.58
CA ASP A 211 16.64 3.14 -6.85
C ASP A 211 15.33 3.89 -6.58
N ILE A 212 15.27 4.58 -5.45
CA ILE A 212 14.07 5.27 -5.03
C ILE A 212 13.73 6.46 -5.93
N ASP A 213 14.75 7.14 -6.50
CA ASP A 213 14.52 8.26 -7.42
C ASP A 213 13.90 7.76 -8.73
N LEU A 214 14.45 6.68 -9.28
CA LEU A 214 13.87 6.02 -10.45
C LEU A 214 12.44 5.55 -10.18
N GLN A 215 12.18 4.97 -9.00
CA GLN A 215 10.83 4.53 -8.65
C GLN A 215 9.86 5.70 -8.48
N MET A 216 10.29 6.83 -7.92
CA MET A 216 9.47 8.05 -7.89
C MET A 216 9.10 8.51 -9.30
N ARG A 217 10.02 8.44 -10.27
CA ARG A 217 9.75 8.79 -11.67
C ARG A 217 8.74 7.85 -12.30
N ASN A 218 8.89 6.54 -12.11
CA ASN A 218 7.95 5.53 -12.63
C ASN A 218 6.54 5.73 -12.05
N THR A 219 6.44 5.99 -10.75
CA THR A 219 5.17 6.25 -10.09
C THR A 219 4.53 7.58 -10.58
N ALA A 220 5.36 8.60 -10.79
CA ALA A 220 4.90 9.88 -11.35
C ALA A 220 4.40 9.72 -12.79
N ASP A 221 5.07 8.88 -13.58
CA ASP A 221 4.66 8.52 -14.93
C ASP A 221 3.28 7.86 -14.95
N SER A 222 3.05 6.89 -14.08
CA SER A 222 1.76 6.21 -13.93
C SER A 222 0.62 7.18 -13.58
N PHE A 223 0.86 8.17 -12.70
CA PHE A 223 -0.12 9.21 -12.41
C PHE A 223 -0.35 10.13 -13.61
N ALA A 224 0.71 10.54 -14.29
CA ALA A 224 0.61 11.43 -15.44
C ALA A 224 -0.17 10.77 -16.57
N ALA A 225 0.13 9.51 -16.89
CA ALA A 225 -0.55 8.74 -17.91
C ALA A 225 -2.06 8.62 -17.63
N ASP A 226 -2.42 8.14 -16.44
CA ASP A 226 -3.83 7.95 -16.08
C ASP A 226 -4.59 9.28 -16.00
N MET A 227 -3.97 10.34 -15.46
CA MET A 227 -4.62 11.66 -15.32
C MET A 227 -4.83 12.36 -16.67
N VAL A 228 -3.88 12.28 -17.59
CA VAL A 228 -4.01 12.87 -18.93
C VAL A 228 -5.15 12.19 -19.66
N CYS A 229 -5.21 10.86 -19.65
CA CYS A 229 -6.29 10.10 -20.26
C CYS A 229 -7.67 10.56 -19.75
N ILE A 230 -7.84 10.69 -18.44
CA ILE A 230 -9.12 11.12 -17.84
C ILE A 230 -9.52 12.52 -18.33
N LYS A 231 -8.61 13.47 -18.27
CA LYS A 231 -8.90 14.86 -18.60
C LYS A 231 -9.19 15.05 -20.08
N PHE A 232 -8.48 14.36 -20.93
CA PHE A 232 -8.70 14.41 -22.36
C PHE A 232 -10.06 13.83 -22.74
N ILE A 233 -10.46 12.71 -22.12
CA ILE A 233 -11.75 12.06 -22.35
C ILE A 233 -12.90 12.97 -21.89
N GLN A 234 -12.74 13.68 -20.78
CA GLN A 234 -13.77 14.54 -20.22
C GLN A 234 -13.88 15.90 -20.93
N GLY A 235 -12.96 16.22 -21.86
CA GLY A 235 -12.91 17.55 -22.51
C GLY A 235 -12.68 18.70 -21.53
N LEU A 236 -12.13 18.42 -20.34
CA LEU A 236 -11.92 19.40 -19.28
C LEU A 236 -10.60 20.13 -19.47
N PRO A 237 -10.50 21.41 -19.13
CA PRO A 237 -9.23 22.10 -19.08
C PRO A 237 -8.30 21.42 -18.09
N ILE A 238 -7.07 21.15 -18.53
CA ILE A 238 -6.09 20.38 -17.75
C ILE A 238 -5.55 21.18 -16.56
N VAL A 239 -5.68 22.49 -16.63
CA VAL A 239 -5.23 23.40 -15.56
C VAL A 239 -6.35 23.64 -14.57
N GLY A 240 -6.11 23.35 -13.29
CA GLY A 240 -6.98 23.76 -12.17
C GLY A 240 -8.06 22.78 -11.72
N ALA A 241 -8.10 21.53 -12.21
CA ALA A 241 -9.13 20.58 -11.83
C ALA A 241 -8.61 19.27 -11.22
N ILE A 242 -7.52 19.33 -10.44
CA ILE A 242 -7.18 18.27 -9.50
C ILE A 242 -7.97 18.56 -8.22
N GLY A 243 -9.21 18.11 -8.19
CA GLY A 243 -10.11 18.33 -7.07
C GLY A 243 -11.44 17.62 -7.28
N GLY A 244 -12.09 17.24 -6.20
CA GLY A 244 -13.41 16.63 -6.24
C GLY A 244 -13.42 15.12 -6.46
N PRO A 245 -14.39 14.56 -7.20
CA PRO A 245 -14.66 13.12 -7.27
C PRO A 245 -13.49 12.26 -7.76
N ALA A 246 -12.63 12.79 -8.66
CA ALA A 246 -11.48 12.06 -9.19
C ALA A 246 -10.45 11.73 -8.10
N ASN A 247 -10.12 12.67 -7.22
CA ASN A 247 -9.18 12.43 -6.12
C ASN A 247 -9.66 11.32 -5.17
N VAL A 248 -10.97 11.30 -4.90
CA VAL A 248 -11.57 10.26 -4.06
C VAL A 248 -11.42 8.88 -4.71
N LEU A 249 -11.58 8.78 -6.03
CA LEU A 249 -11.44 7.52 -6.76
C LEU A 249 -9.99 7.03 -6.76
N TYR A 250 -9.02 7.92 -6.99
CA TYR A 250 -7.59 7.59 -6.88
C TYR A 250 -7.22 7.09 -5.49
N CYS A 251 -7.57 7.87 -4.47
CA CYS A 251 -7.31 7.48 -3.07
C CYS A 251 -7.95 6.14 -2.74
N LYS A 252 -9.20 5.91 -3.17
CA LYS A 252 -9.89 4.64 -2.93
C LYS A 252 -9.18 3.48 -3.63
N LYS A 253 -8.85 3.61 -4.91
CA LYS A 253 -8.22 2.56 -5.71
C LYS A 253 -6.86 2.17 -5.13
N ILE A 254 -6.00 3.15 -4.86
CA ILE A 254 -4.68 2.95 -4.27
C ILE A 254 -4.80 2.34 -2.87
N SER A 255 -5.67 2.86 -2.03
CA SER A 255 -5.85 2.35 -0.66
C SER A 255 -6.42 0.95 -0.60
N ASP A 256 -7.37 0.60 -1.48
CA ASP A 256 -7.93 -0.75 -1.50
C ASP A 256 -6.87 -1.77 -1.95
N TYR A 257 -6.04 -1.43 -2.93
CA TYR A 257 -4.92 -2.24 -3.36
C TYR A 257 -3.85 -2.36 -2.26
N ALA A 258 -3.43 -1.24 -1.67
CA ALA A 258 -2.45 -1.21 -0.59
C ALA A 258 -2.90 -2.08 0.61
N LYS A 259 -4.16 -1.99 1.03
CA LYS A 259 -4.70 -2.84 2.12
C LYS A 259 -4.56 -4.32 1.81
N VAL A 260 -4.86 -4.75 0.59
CA VAL A 260 -4.74 -6.16 0.19
C VAL A 260 -3.29 -6.60 0.27
N LYS A 261 -2.35 -5.80 -0.25
CA LYS A 261 -0.92 -6.15 -0.27
C LYS A 261 -0.27 -6.12 1.11
N TYR A 262 -0.58 -5.12 1.94
CA TYR A 262 -0.10 -5.08 3.33
C TYR A 262 -0.65 -6.22 4.17
N GLN A 263 -1.94 -6.55 4.02
CA GLN A 263 -2.52 -7.70 4.71
C GLN A 263 -1.86 -9.01 4.25
N LYS A 264 -1.56 -9.16 2.95
CA LYS A 264 -0.86 -10.32 2.39
C LYS A 264 0.52 -10.46 3.01
N ARG A 265 1.32 -9.39 3.01
CA ARG A 265 2.65 -9.36 3.62
C ARG A 265 2.59 -9.74 5.10
N TYR A 266 1.72 -9.10 5.87
CA TYR A 266 1.54 -9.41 7.29
C TYR A 266 1.22 -10.88 7.56
N LEU A 267 0.28 -11.45 6.80
CA LEU A 267 -0.10 -12.86 6.97
C LEU A 267 1.02 -13.83 6.58
N LEU A 268 1.77 -13.54 5.51
CA LEU A 268 2.91 -14.36 5.10
C LEU A 268 4.07 -14.30 6.10
N GLU A 269 4.34 -13.13 6.67
CA GLU A 269 5.33 -12.99 7.75
C GLU A 269 4.91 -13.77 9.01
N LYS A 270 3.60 -13.75 9.35
CA LYS A 270 3.09 -14.56 10.46
C LYS A 270 3.19 -16.07 10.17
N GLN A 271 2.88 -16.49 8.95
CA GLN A 271 3.04 -17.88 8.52
C GLN A 271 4.49 -18.34 8.68
N LYS A 272 5.45 -17.57 8.16
CA LYS A 272 6.87 -17.89 8.26
C LYS A 272 7.34 -18.01 9.70
N ARG A 273 6.87 -17.13 10.60
CA ARG A 273 7.20 -17.23 12.05
C ARG A 273 6.66 -18.52 12.66
N VAL A 274 5.48 -18.97 12.28
CA VAL A 274 4.91 -20.25 12.75
C VAL A 274 5.78 -21.39 12.29
N GLU A 275 6.11 -21.48 11.00
CA GLU A 275 6.96 -22.51 10.42
C GLU A 275 8.35 -22.56 11.09
N GLN A 276 8.97 -21.40 11.33
CA GLN A 276 10.26 -21.32 12.04
C GLN A 276 10.17 -21.83 13.48
N ASN A 277 9.11 -21.46 14.20
CA ASN A 277 8.89 -21.91 15.57
C ASN A 277 8.70 -23.44 15.63
N GLU A 278 7.98 -24.02 14.68
CA GLU A 278 7.79 -25.47 14.57
C GLU A 278 9.11 -26.20 14.34
N GLN A 279 9.95 -25.70 13.42
CA GLN A 279 11.27 -26.27 13.16
C GLN A 279 12.15 -26.25 14.40
N ILE A 280 12.22 -25.13 15.11
CA ILE A 280 12.97 -24.99 16.37
C ILE A 280 12.47 -25.99 17.42
N MET A 281 11.16 -26.20 17.52
CA MET A 281 10.56 -27.12 18.46
C MET A 281 10.86 -28.57 18.13
N GLN A 282 10.77 -28.95 16.85
CA GLN A 282 11.11 -30.28 16.38
C GLN A 282 12.58 -30.59 16.65
N GLU A 283 13.45 -29.62 16.44
CA GLU A 283 14.90 -29.82 16.72
C GLU A 283 15.18 -29.99 18.20
N LYS A 284 14.59 -29.19 19.08
CA LYS A 284 14.67 -29.34 20.52
C LYS A 284 14.14 -30.72 21.00
N ALA A 285 13.03 -31.16 20.41
CA ALA A 285 12.46 -32.48 20.74
C ALA A 285 13.40 -33.63 20.33
N ARG A 286 14.05 -33.55 19.16
CA ARG A 286 15.06 -34.52 18.71
C ARG A 286 16.27 -34.55 19.64
N GLN A 287 16.81 -33.40 20.01
CA GLN A 287 17.93 -33.29 20.92
C GLN A 287 17.61 -33.88 22.30
N TYR A 288 16.39 -33.65 22.82
CA TYR A 288 15.96 -34.23 24.09
C TYR A 288 15.88 -35.75 24.04
N MET A 289 15.40 -36.33 22.93
CA MET A 289 15.33 -37.80 22.76
C MET A 289 16.71 -38.44 22.57
N GLN A 290 17.70 -37.75 22.03
CA GLN A 290 19.06 -38.23 21.86
C GLN A 290 19.89 -38.21 23.16
N ASN A 291 19.49 -37.38 24.14
CA ASN A 291 20.20 -37.24 25.43
C ASN A 291 19.58 -38.12 26.56
N GLN A 292 18.60 -38.97 26.24
CA GLN A 292 18.05 -40.00 27.10
C GLN A 292 18.56 -41.39 26.71
#